data_488f43957204dab23f2921c62ca0fa1d
#
_entry.id   488f43957204dab23f2921c62ca0fa1d
#
_cell.length_a   1.000
_cell.length_b   1.000
_cell.length_c   1.000
_cell.angle_alpha   90.00
_cell.angle_beta   90.00
_cell.angle_gamma   90.00
#
_symmetry.space_group_name_H-M   'P 1'
#
loop_
_entity.id
_entity.type
_entity.pdbx_description
1 polymer ?
#
loop_
_entity_poly.entity_id
_entity_poly.type
_entity_poly.pdbx_seq_one_letter_code
_entity_poly.pdbx_strand_id
1 'polypeptide(L)'
;MNVLFTAKGWEDLMWWNTQDRTNVPRVLDLIQDCARDPYTGIGKPEPLKYMKPYWSRRIDKTHRLIYETAGKGASHQIMIVACRGHYT
;
A
#
# COMPACT_ATOMS: atom_id res chain seq x y z
N MET A 1 2.77 -14.76 -1.29
CA MET A 1 2.13 -13.68 -2.07
C MET A 1 3.19 -12.77 -2.66
N ASN A 2 3.08 -12.45 -3.95
CA ASN A 2 4.01 -11.56 -4.61
C ASN A 2 3.62 -10.10 -4.37
N VAL A 3 4.63 -9.22 -4.28
CA VAL A 3 4.41 -7.77 -4.14
C VAL A 3 4.92 -7.09 -5.40
N LEU A 4 4.04 -6.36 -6.06
CA LEU A 4 4.35 -5.61 -7.27
C LEU A 4 4.08 -4.12 -7.03
N PHE A 5 4.76 -3.29 -7.80
CA PHE A 5 4.55 -1.84 -7.75
C PHE A 5 4.15 -1.32 -9.13
N THR A 6 3.19 -0.39 -9.16
CA THR A 6 3.04 0.45 -10.34
C THR A 6 4.20 1.45 -10.39
N ALA A 7 4.37 2.13 -11.53
CA ALA A 7 5.39 3.18 -11.64
C ALA A 7 5.19 4.25 -10.55
N LYS A 8 3.94 4.67 -10.34
CA LYS A 8 3.63 5.66 -9.28
C LYS A 8 3.92 5.12 -7.89
N GLY A 9 3.55 3.87 -7.61
CA GLY A 9 3.83 3.26 -6.30
C GLY A 9 5.32 3.24 -6.00
N TRP A 10 6.13 2.88 -6.99
CA TRP A 10 7.58 2.87 -6.86
C TRP A 10 8.14 4.29 -6.67
N GLU A 11 7.69 5.26 -7.47
CA GLU A 11 8.09 6.66 -7.32
C GLU A 11 7.77 7.19 -5.93
N ASP A 12 6.59 6.86 -5.40
CA ASP A 12 6.18 7.28 -4.06
C ASP A 12 7.09 6.67 -2.99
N LEU A 13 7.46 5.40 -3.12
CA LEU A 13 8.39 4.77 -2.18
C LEU A 13 9.76 5.46 -2.24
N MET A 14 10.24 5.78 -3.43
CA MET A 14 11.50 6.50 -3.59
C MET A 14 11.42 7.92 -2.99
N TRP A 15 10.26 8.56 -3.07
CA TRP A 15 10.05 9.85 -2.41
C TRP A 15 10.28 9.74 -0.90
N TRP A 16 9.68 8.72 -0.25
CA TRP A 16 9.91 8.49 1.18
C TRP A 16 11.39 8.27 1.48
N ASN A 17 12.05 7.47 0.66
CA ASN A 17 13.46 7.13 0.85
C ASN A 17 14.37 8.35 0.75
N THR A 18 14.00 9.37 -0.02
CA THR A 18 14.82 10.59 -0.21
C THR A 18 14.37 11.76 0.65
N GLN A 19 13.08 11.89 0.94
CA GLN A 19 12.51 13.07 1.59
C GLN A 19 12.15 12.84 3.06
N ASP A 20 11.81 11.61 3.43
CA ASP A 20 11.40 11.30 4.81
C ASP A 20 11.73 9.84 5.13
N ARG A 21 13.00 9.56 5.28
CA ARG A 21 13.49 8.19 5.51
C ARG A 21 13.00 7.59 6.82
N THR A 22 12.65 8.42 7.80
CA THR A 22 12.17 7.94 9.09
C THR A 22 10.84 7.19 8.98
N ASN A 23 10.06 7.47 7.93
CA ASN A 23 8.80 6.80 7.68
C ASN A 23 8.91 5.57 6.74
N VAL A 24 10.07 5.31 6.18
CA VAL A 24 10.25 4.13 5.31
C VAL A 24 9.91 2.82 6.03
N PRO A 25 10.37 2.57 7.27
CA PRO A 25 9.97 1.35 7.98
C PRO A 25 8.46 1.20 8.12
N ARG A 26 7.75 2.30 8.38
CA ARG A 26 6.28 2.26 8.47
C ARG A 26 5.64 1.83 7.16
N VAL A 27 6.09 2.40 6.03
CA VAL A 27 5.57 2.04 4.71
C VAL A 27 5.85 0.58 4.40
N LEU A 28 7.06 0.12 4.66
CA LEU A 28 7.45 -1.28 4.42
C LEU A 28 6.67 -2.25 5.30
N ASP A 29 6.44 -1.92 6.58
CA ASP A 29 5.63 -2.73 7.48
C ASP A 29 4.20 -2.87 6.98
N LEU A 30 3.63 -1.78 6.46
CA LEU A 30 2.29 -1.82 5.89
C LEU A 30 2.22 -2.72 4.66
N ILE A 31 3.21 -2.61 3.77
CA ILE A 31 3.27 -3.46 2.57
C ILE A 31 3.39 -4.93 2.97
N GLN A 32 4.26 -5.23 3.91
CA GLN A 32 4.45 -6.59 4.40
C GLN A 32 3.17 -7.14 5.02
N ASP A 33 2.47 -6.32 5.80
CA ASP A 33 1.21 -6.74 6.41
C ASP A 33 0.10 -6.94 5.36
N CYS A 34 0.06 -6.13 4.31
CA CYS A 34 -0.83 -6.35 3.16
C CYS A 34 -0.56 -7.70 2.51
N ALA A 35 0.71 -8.07 2.37
CA ALA A 35 1.07 -9.35 1.77
C ALA A 35 0.67 -10.53 2.65
N ARG A 36 0.62 -10.33 3.97
CA ARG A 36 0.12 -11.34 4.91
C ARG A 36 -1.39 -11.51 4.81
N ASP A 37 -2.13 -10.40 4.82
CA ASP A 37 -3.59 -10.37 4.73
C ASP A 37 -4.02 -9.00 4.21
N PRO A 38 -4.57 -8.92 2.99
CA PRO A 38 -4.91 -7.63 2.40
C PRO A 38 -6.11 -6.92 3.04
N TYR A 39 -6.87 -7.62 3.87
CA TYR A 39 -8.15 -7.09 4.38
C TYR A 39 -8.15 -6.79 5.87
N THR A 40 -7.16 -7.27 6.62
CA THR A 40 -7.06 -7.04 8.07
C THR A 40 -5.63 -6.69 8.44
N GLY A 41 -5.47 -6.03 9.58
CA GLY A 41 -4.15 -5.75 10.13
C GLY A 41 -3.92 -4.28 10.43
N ILE A 42 -2.66 -3.86 10.35
CA ILE A 42 -2.26 -2.51 10.76
C ILE A 42 -2.67 -1.45 9.74
N GLY A 43 -2.80 -0.21 10.18
CA GLY A 43 -3.08 0.92 9.30
C GLY A 43 -4.53 1.06 8.88
N LYS A 44 -5.47 0.40 9.57
CA LYS A 44 -6.90 0.46 9.27
C LYS A 44 -7.22 0.15 7.81
N PRO A 45 -6.97 -1.08 7.33
CA PRO A 45 -7.30 -1.43 5.95
C PRO A 45 -8.80 -1.26 5.69
N GLU A 46 -9.11 -0.55 4.60
CA GLU A 46 -10.49 -0.31 4.19
C GLU A 46 -10.59 -0.16 2.68
N PRO A 47 -11.71 -0.59 2.08
CA PRO A 47 -11.92 -0.39 0.64
C PRO A 47 -12.18 1.08 0.35
N LEU A 48 -11.70 1.56 -0.81
CA LEU A 48 -11.98 2.91 -1.28
C LEU A 48 -13.34 2.92 -1.99
N LYS A 49 -14.30 3.71 -1.45
CA LYS A 49 -15.67 3.76 -1.95
C LYS A 49 -15.78 4.10 -3.42
N TYR A 50 -14.99 5.07 -3.87
CA TYR A 50 -15.11 5.63 -5.21
C TYR A 50 -13.97 5.23 -6.14
N MET A 51 -13.10 4.32 -5.68
CA MET A 51 -11.93 3.87 -6.44
C MET A 51 -11.79 2.35 -6.34
N LYS A 52 -12.88 1.64 -6.62
CA LYS A 52 -12.83 0.18 -6.65
C LYS A 52 -11.92 -0.30 -7.79
N PRO A 53 -11.14 -1.35 -7.62
CA PRO A 53 -11.12 -2.30 -6.48
C PRO A 53 -10.08 -1.98 -5.42
N TYR A 54 -9.68 -0.73 -5.27
CA TYR A 54 -8.56 -0.35 -4.43
C TYR A 54 -8.93 -0.34 -2.95
N TRP A 55 -7.92 -0.66 -2.13
CA TRP A 55 -7.95 -0.59 -0.69
C TRP A 55 -6.90 0.40 -0.21
N SER A 56 -7.09 0.93 1.00
CA SER A 56 -6.12 1.84 1.60
C SER A 56 -5.73 1.41 2.99
N ARG A 57 -4.52 1.78 3.39
CA ARG A 57 -4.05 1.72 4.78
C ARG A 57 -3.38 3.04 5.12
N ARG A 58 -3.50 3.46 6.36
CA ARG A 58 -2.93 4.72 6.83
C ARG A 58 -1.44 4.59 7.08
N ILE A 59 -0.64 5.42 6.43
CA ILE A 59 0.78 5.56 6.73
C ILE A 59 0.93 6.50 7.92
N ASP A 60 0.33 7.68 7.82
CA ASP A 60 0.25 8.70 8.87
C ASP A 60 -1.05 9.49 8.71
N LYS A 61 -1.15 10.67 9.33
CA LYS A 61 -2.35 11.51 9.25
C LYS A 61 -2.66 12.00 7.85
N THR A 62 -1.63 12.14 7.01
CA THR A 62 -1.73 12.74 5.68
C THR A 62 -1.69 11.73 4.56
N HIS A 63 -0.86 10.68 4.72
CA HIS A 63 -0.53 9.78 3.61
C HIS A 63 -1.18 8.42 3.76
N ARG A 64 -1.52 7.82 2.61
CA ARG A 64 -2.14 6.50 2.52
C ARG A 64 -1.36 5.60 1.58
N LEU A 65 -1.33 4.32 1.92
CA LEU A 65 -0.92 3.26 1.02
C LEU A 65 -2.16 2.79 0.27
N ILE A 66 -2.11 2.80 -1.06
CA ILE A 66 -3.20 2.36 -1.91
C ILE A 66 -2.75 1.10 -2.63
N TYR A 67 -3.57 0.06 -2.57
CA TYR A 67 -3.22 -1.24 -3.15
C TYR A 67 -4.44 -1.98 -3.65
N GLU A 68 -4.19 -2.98 -4.49
CA GLU A 68 -5.20 -3.95 -4.88
C GLU A 68 -4.61 -5.35 -4.82
N THR A 69 -5.47 -6.35 -4.77
CA THR A 69 -5.07 -7.75 -4.73
C THR A 69 -5.66 -8.48 -5.93
N ALA A 70 -4.92 -9.43 -6.46
CA ALA A 70 -5.33 -10.23 -7.60
C ALA A 70 -4.71 -11.63 -7.52
N GLY A 71 -5.31 -12.57 -8.27
CA GLY A 71 -4.82 -13.93 -8.34
C GLY A 71 -5.22 -14.78 -7.14
N LYS A 72 -4.82 -16.04 -7.17
CA LYS A 72 -5.10 -17.03 -6.12
C LYS A 72 -3.92 -17.97 -5.96
N GLY A 73 -3.75 -18.50 -4.75
CA GLY A 73 -2.70 -19.46 -4.47
C GLY A 73 -1.32 -18.92 -4.81
N ALA A 74 -0.55 -19.66 -5.60
CA ALA A 74 0.82 -19.26 -5.96
C ALA A 74 0.88 -18.00 -6.82
N SER A 75 -0.21 -17.65 -7.52
CA SER A 75 -0.28 -16.44 -8.34
C SER A 75 -0.88 -15.25 -7.58
N HIS A 76 -1.19 -15.40 -6.29
CA HIS A 76 -1.74 -14.32 -5.49
C HIS A 76 -0.72 -13.18 -5.34
N GLN A 77 -1.16 -11.96 -5.58
CA GLN A 77 -0.28 -10.80 -5.56
C GLN A 77 -0.95 -9.56 -4.99
N ILE A 78 -0.12 -8.68 -4.44
CA ILE A 78 -0.50 -7.32 -4.03
C ILE A 78 0.16 -6.35 -5.01
N MET A 79 -0.63 -5.44 -5.56
CA MET A 79 -0.13 -4.36 -6.39
C MET A 79 -0.17 -3.06 -5.59
N ILE A 80 0.99 -2.47 -5.35
CA ILE A 80 1.11 -1.17 -4.68
C ILE A 80 0.94 -0.08 -5.73
N VAL A 81 -0.18 0.62 -5.64
CA VAL A 81 -0.60 1.61 -6.64
C VAL A 81 -0.06 3.00 -6.29
N ALA A 82 -0.03 3.33 -5.02
CA ALA A 82 0.47 4.61 -4.51
C ALA A 82 0.79 4.46 -3.03
N CYS A 83 1.70 5.26 -2.52
CA CYS A 83 1.97 5.31 -1.08
C CYS A 83 2.30 6.72 -0.59
N ARG A 84 1.75 7.72 -1.26
CA ARG A 84 1.89 9.12 -0.87
C ARG A 84 0.63 9.88 -1.24
N GLY A 85 0.20 10.80 -0.35
CA GLY A 85 -0.98 11.59 -0.57
C GLY A 85 -2.20 11.03 0.15
N HIS A 86 -3.30 11.77 0.07
CA HIS A 86 -4.56 11.45 0.73
C HIS A 86 -5.62 11.14 -0.31
N TYR A 87 -6.25 9.98 -0.17
CA TYR A 87 -7.29 9.50 -1.08
C TYR A 87 -8.58 9.30 -0.27
N THR A 88 -9.66 9.86 -0.74
CA THR A 88 -10.98 9.76 -0.10
C THR A 88 -12.02 9.10 -1.01
#